data_96968b606e34d22bd6648ee8af4fa020
#
_entry.id   96968b606e34d22bd6648ee8af4fa020
#
_cell.length_a   1.000
_cell.length_b   1.000
_cell.length_c   1.000
_cell.angle_alpha   90.00
_cell.angle_beta   90.00
_cell.angle_gamma   90.00
#
_symmetry.space_group_name_H-M   'P 1'
#
loop_
_entity.id
_entity.type
_entity.pdbx_description
1 polymer ?
#
loop_
_entity_poly.entity_id
_entity_poly.type
_entity_poly.pdbx_seq_one_letter_code
_entity_poly.pdbx_strand_id
1 'polypeptide(L)'
;MGEYKACVDAGECSQPGSGTYSDNLSLPVNKVSWVQANEFAQWKTSQALKTYRLCTEAEWEYAVRAGNTTPWSFPEDANPQDYAWYDSNNKVPYGTGPKRFKTKLPNAFELYDVHGNLRE
;
A
#
# COMPACT_ATOMS: atom_id res chain seq x y z
N MET A 1 -4.49 0.28 -7.91
CA MET A 1 -5.19 1.34 -8.68
C MET A 1 -6.54 0.87 -9.22
N GLY A 2 -6.65 -0.30 -9.86
CA GLY A 2 -7.89 -0.75 -10.50
C GLY A 2 -9.13 -0.80 -9.60
N GLU A 3 -9.01 -1.34 -8.40
CA GLU A 3 -10.14 -1.40 -7.46
C GLU A 3 -10.59 -0.03 -6.99
N TYR A 4 -9.67 0.89 -6.69
CA TYR A 4 -10.01 2.25 -6.31
C TYR A 4 -10.71 3.00 -7.45
N LYS A 5 -10.20 2.82 -8.68
CA LYS A 5 -10.85 3.38 -9.87
C LYS A 5 -12.29 2.85 -10.03
N ALA A 6 -12.52 1.58 -9.81
CA ALA A 6 -13.88 1.01 -9.88
C ALA A 6 -14.83 1.64 -8.86
N CYS A 7 -14.35 1.95 -7.65
CA CYS A 7 -15.12 2.68 -6.65
C CYS A 7 -15.47 4.11 -7.09
N VAL A 8 -14.50 4.82 -7.69
CA VAL A 8 -14.73 6.15 -8.24
C VAL A 8 -15.73 6.12 -9.41
N ASP A 9 -15.58 5.17 -10.33
CA ASP A 9 -16.48 4.99 -11.47
C ASP A 9 -17.91 4.65 -11.03
N ALA A 10 -18.07 3.99 -9.87
CA ALA A 10 -19.36 3.72 -9.24
C ALA A 10 -19.96 4.95 -8.52
N GLY A 11 -19.22 6.05 -8.40
CA GLY A 11 -19.65 7.25 -7.69
C GLY A 11 -19.58 7.16 -6.16
N GLU A 12 -18.95 6.11 -5.62
CA GLU A 12 -18.91 5.82 -4.19
C GLU A 12 -17.60 6.29 -3.53
N CYS A 13 -16.57 6.61 -4.32
CA CYS A 13 -15.33 7.17 -3.84
C CYS A 13 -15.01 8.49 -4.51
N SER A 14 -14.46 9.41 -3.72
CA SER A 14 -13.92 10.66 -4.23
C SER A 14 -12.65 10.43 -5.07
N GLN A 15 -12.42 11.29 -6.07
CA GLN A 15 -11.19 11.28 -6.86
C GLN A 15 -9.97 11.49 -5.96
N PRO A 16 -8.89 10.73 -6.12
CA PRO A 16 -7.65 10.98 -5.39
C PRO A 16 -7.01 12.30 -5.85
N GLY A 17 -6.03 12.78 -5.10
CA GLY A 17 -5.33 14.04 -5.42
C GLY A 17 -4.75 14.07 -6.84
N SER A 18 -4.66 15.23 -7.42
CA SER A 18 -4.19 15.43 -8.81
C SER A 18 -2.81 14.80 -9.06
N GLY A 19 -2.62 14.24 -10.25
CA GLY A 19 -1.38 13.54 -10.65
C GLY A 19 -1.25 12.13 -10.11
N THR A 20 -2.33 11.52 -9.64
CA THR A 20 -2.38 10.18 -9.06
C THR A 20 -2.73 9.10 -10.07
N TYR A 21 -3.54 9.44 -11.05
CA TYR A 21 -3.91 8.49 -12.10
C TYR A 21 -2.77 8.32 -13.08
N SER A 22 -2.16 7.15 -13.04
CA SER A 22 -1.53 6.59 -14.21
C SER A 22 -2.52 5.60 -14.82
N ASP A 23 -2.55 5.49 -16.15
CA ASP A 23 -3.31 4.44 -16.84
C ASP A 23 -2.82 3.03 -16.47
N ASN A 24 -1.77 2.95 -15.68
CA ASN A 24 -1.18 1.71 -15.21
C ASN A 24 -1.89 1.22 -13.93
N LEU A 25 -2.91 0.40 -14.11
CA LEU A 25 -3.71 -0.20 -13.05
C LEU A 25 -2.92 -1.14 -12.11
N SER A 26 -1.68 -1.49 -12.46
CA SER A 26 -0.79 -2.30 -11.62
C SER A 26 0.02 -1.49 -10.60
N LEU A 27 -0.09 -0.17 -10.62
CA LEU A 27 0.48 0.69 -9.61
C LEU A 27 -0.50 0.88 -8.43
N PRO A 28 -0.01 1.07 -7.20
CA PRO A 28 -0.86 1.44 -6.09
C PRO A 28 -1.46 2.84 -6.29
N VAL A 29 -2.65 3.08 -5.74
CA VAL A 29 -3.20 4.42 -5.65
C VAL A 29 -2.39 5.22 -4.62
N ASN A 30 -2.12 6.49 -4.90
CA ASN A 30 -1.43 7.40 -3.99
C ASN A 30 -2.20 8.70 -3.83
N LYS A 31 -1.74 9.60 -2.94
CA LYS A 31 -2.40 10.89 -2.67
C LYS A 31 -3.88 10.74 -2.27
N VAL A 32 -4.18 9.68 -1.54
CA VAL A 32 -5.50 9.39 -0.98
C VAL A 32 -5.51 9.90 0.46
N SER A 33 -6.50 10.68 0.84
CA SER A 33 -6.71 11.10 2.22
C SER A 33 -7.28 9.97 3.07
N TRP A 34 -7.21 10.10 4.39
CA TRP A 34 -7.85 9.17 5.31
C TRP A 34 -9.37 9.02 5.05
N VAL A 35 -10.05 10.12 4.74
CA VAL A 35 -11.49 10.10 4.39
C VAL A 35 -11.72 9.26 3.15
N GLN A 36 -10.95 9.49 2.10
CA GLN A 36 -11.04 8.73 0.85
C GLN A 36 -10.72 7.24 1.01
N ALA A 37 -9.76 6.92 1.88
CA ALA A 37 -9.46 5.52 2.21
C ALA A 37 -10.62 4.84 2.97
N ASN A 38 -11.34 5.57 3.83
CA ASN A 38 -12.55 5.08 4.49
C ASN A 38 -13.72 4.91 3.51
N GLU A 39 -13.95 5.84 2.59
CA GLU A 39 -14.94 5.69 1.52
C GLU A 39 -14.71 4.36 0.78
N PHE A 40 -13.47 4.11 0.40
CA PHE A 40 -13.09 2.86 -0.28
C PHE A 40 -13.34 1.61 0.60
N ALA A 41 -13.01 1.65 1.89
CA ALA A 41 -13.25 0.55 2.81
C ALA A 41 -14.76 0.26 2.98
N GLN A 42 -15.59 1.30 3.06
CA GLN A 42 -17.04 1.17 3.10
C GLN A 42 -17.59 0.57 1.81
N TRP A 43 -17.14 1.06 0.66
CA TRP A 43 -17.53 0.49 -0.63
C TRP A 43 -17.12 -0.98 -0.75
N LYS A 44 -15.89 -1.36 -0.34
CA LYS A 44 -15.46 -2.77 -0.31
C LYS A 44 -16.35 -3.61 0.60
N THR A 45 -16.80 -3.07 1.71
CA THR A 45 -17.73 -3.73 2.63
C THR A 45 -19.07 -4.00 1.94
N SER A 46 -19.60 -3.04 1.18
CA SER A 46 -20.88 -3.23 0.45
C SER A 46 -20.78 -4.26 -0.68
N GLN A 47 -19.58 -4.49 -1.22
CA GLN A 47 -19.33 -5.46 -2.29
C GLN A 47 -19.01 -6.88 -1.80
N ALA A 48 -18.78 -7.06 -0.50
CA ALA A 48 -18.29 -8.31 0.07
C ALA A 48 -19.14 -8.76 1.27
N LEU A 49 -19.01 -10.04 1.63
CA LEU A 49 -19.61 -10.60 2.85
C LEU A 49 -18.76 -10.34 4.11
N LYS A 50 -17.80 -9.42 4.03
CA LYS A 50 -16.85 -9.10 5.11
C LYS A 50 -16.80 -7.59 5.32
N THR A 51 -16.63 -7.16 6.57
CA THR A 51 -16.40 -5.77 6.90
C THR A 51 -14.94 -5.41 6.64
N TYR A 52 -14.74 -4.37 5.84
CA TYR A 52 -13.43 -3.74 5.62
C TYR A 52 -13.36 -2.41 6.37
N ARG A 53 -12.25 -2.13 6.98
CA ARG A 53 -11.93 -0.86 7.62
C ARG A 53 -10.43 -0.60 7.56
N LEU A 54 -10.01 0.61 7.81
CA LEU A 54 -8.61 0.90 8.06
C LEU A 54 -8.17 0.21 9.36
N CYS A 55 -6.97 -0.33 9.37
CA CYS A 55 -6.38 -0.88 10.59
C CYS A 55 -6.03 0.26 11.56
N THR A 56 -5.98 -0.06 12.84
CA THR A 56 -5.36 0.81 13.85
C THR A 56 -3.83 0.74 13.70
N GLU A 57 -3.12 1.72 14.25
CA GLU A 57 -1.65 1.71 14.27
C GLU A 57 -1.09 0.41 14.90
N ALA A 58 -1.68 -0.05 16.00
CA ALA A 58 -1.25 -1.28 16.66
C ALA A 58 -1.48 -2.54 15.81
N GLU A 59 -2.59 -2.60 15.08
CA GLU A 59 -2.87 -3.70 14.16
C GLU A 59 -1.92 -3.68 12.96
N TRP A 60 -1.63 -2.49 12.44
CA TRP A 60 -0.67 -2.31 11.37
C TRP A 60 0.74 -2.75 11.82
N GLU A 61 1.21 -2.27 12.97
CA GLU A 61 2.53 -2.64 13.51
C GLU A 61 2.62 -4.15 13.76
N TYR A 62 1.60 -4.75 14.34
CA TYR A 62 1.54 -6.21 14.53
C TYR A 62 1.66 -6.97 13.22
N ALA A 63 0.90 -6.55 12.20
CA ALA A 63 0.92 -7.17 10.90
C ALA A 63 2.27 -6.99 10.17
N VAL A 64 2.86 -5.80 10.26
CA VAL A 64 4.18 -5.50 9.69
C VAL A 64 5.26 -6.33 10.36
N ARG A 65 5.31 -6.38 11.69
CA ARG A 65 6.30 -7.16 12.43
C ARG A 65 6.20 -8.66 12.18
N ALA A 66 5.00 -9.17 11.95
CA ALA A 66 4.76 -10.58 11.65
C ALA A 66 5.49 -11.55 12.61
N GLY A 67 5.51 -11.22 13.91
CA GLY A 67 6.20 -11.99 14.95
C GLY A 67 7.70 -11.70 15.10
N ASN A 68 8.27 -10.83 14.26
CA ASN A 68 9.69 -10.45 14.39
C ASN A 68 9.90 -9.41 15.50
N THR A 69 10.96 -9.58 16.29
CA THR A 69 11.36 -8.69 17.39
C THR A 69 12.48 -7.72 17.00
N THR A 70 13.07 -7.87 15.81
CA THR A 70 14.08 -6.94 15.29
C THR A 70 13.44 -5.59 14.87
N PRO A 71 14.24 -4.54 14.63
CA PRO A 71 13.71 -3.24 14.17
C PRO A 71 12.89 -3.32 12.88
N TRP A 72 13.14 -4.31 12.03
CA TRP A 72 12.48 -4.53 10.73
C TRP A 72 11.72 -5.85 10.72
N SER A 73 10.77 -6.03 9.79
CA SER A 73 10.04 -7.29 9.63
C SER A 73 10.80 -8.36 8.81
N PHE A 74 12.09 -8.17 8.60
CA PHE A 74 13.00 -9.09 7.91
C PHE A 74 14.24 -9.36 8.76
N PRO A 75 15.02 -10.43 8.48
CA PRO A 75 16.24 -10.74 9.23
C PRO A 75 17.22 -9.57 9.30
N GLU A 76 17.93 -9.42 10.42
CA GLU A 76 18.86 -8.29 10.64
C GLU A 76 20.03 -8.28 9.65
N ASP A 77 20.45 -9.44 9.19
CA ASP A 77 21.50 -9.63 8.18
C ASP A 77 20.98 -9.59 6.73
N ALA A 78 19.66 -9.45 6.54
CA ALA A 78 19.09 -9.37 5.21
C ALA A 78 19.39 -8.03 4.54
N ASN A 79 19.47 -8.05 3.20
CA ASN A 79 19.63 -6.82 2.44
C ASN A 79 18.29 -6.06 2.38
N PRO A 80 18.17 -4.85 2.93
CA PRO A 80 16.92 -4.07 2.91
C PRO A 80 16.37 -3.85 1.50
N GLN A 81 17.22 -3.87 0.48
CA GLN A 81 16.79 -3.71 -0.91
C GLN A 81 15.89 -4.84 -1.41
N ASP A 82 15.96 -6.01 -0.78
CA ASP A 82 15.13 -7.15 -1.16
C ASP A 82 13.68 -7.03 -0.64
N TYR A 83 13.47 -6.24 0.42
CA TYR A 83 12.20 -6.10 1.14
C TYR A 83 11.50 -4.76 0.93
N ALA A 84 12.23 -3.71 0.56
CA ALA A 84 11.69 -2.35 0.54
C ALA A 84 12.08 -1.55 -0.71
N TRP A 85 11.15 -0.67 -1.15
CA TRP A 85 11.44 0.43 -2.04
C TRP A 85 11.60 1.72 -1.22
N TYR A 86 12.79 2.33 -1.24
CA TYR A 86 13.13 3.54 -0.52
C TYR A 86 13.99 4.48 -1.39
N ASP A 87 14.30 5.67 -0.92
CA ASP A 87 14.87 6.73 -1.75
C ASP A 87 16.12 6.32 -2.55
N SER A 88 17.03 5.57 -1.95
CA SER A 88 18.29 5.22 -2.63
C SER A 88 18.13 4.15 -3.73
N ASN A 89 17.11 3.28 -3.66
CA ASN A 89 16.86 2.23 -4.65
C ASN A 89 15.61 2.46 -5.52
N ASN A 90 14.88 3.56 -5.28
CA ASN A 90 13.67 3.93 -6.01
C ASN A 90 13.91 5.02 -7.06
N LYS A 91 15.14 5.24 -7.48
CA LYS A 91 15.47 6.22 -8.51
C LYS A 91 15.03 5.71 -9.87
N VAL A 92 14.23 6.49 -10.56
CA VAL A 92 13.91 6.33 -11.98
C VAL A 92 14.50 7.53 -12.74
N PRO A 93 14.69 7.43 -14.07
CA PRO A 93 15.34 8.52 -14.84
C PRO A 93 14.72 9.91 -14.65
N TYR A 94 13.50 9.99 -14.15
CA TYR A 94 12.74 11.24 -13.98
C TYR A 94 12.22 11.45 -12.54
N GLY A 95 12.84 10.85 -11.53
CA GLY A 95 12.47 11.00 -10.11
C GLY A 95 12.06 9.71 -9.41
N THR A 96 11.64 9.85 -8.16
CA THR A 96 11.07 8.75 -7.37
C THR A 96 9.58 8.61 -7.65
N GLY A 97 9.07 7.38 -7.71
CA GLY A 97 7.65 7.15 -7.96
C GLY A 97 7.20 5.76 -7.50
N PRO A 98 5.88 5.55 -7.42
CA PRO A 98 5.34 4.26 -6.99
C PRO A 98 5.80 3.14 -7.93
N LYS A 99 6.15 2.01 -7.34
CA LYS A 99 6.48 0.78 -8.06
C LYS A 99 5.28 -0.16 -8.06
N ARG A 100 5.30 -1.12 -8.97
CA ARG A 100 4.30 -2.19 -8.96
C ARG A 100 4.34 -2.89 -7.61
N PHE A 101 3.16 -3.22 -7.09
CA PHE A 101 3.03 -3.97 -5.85
C PHE A 101 3.64 -5.38 -5.99
N LYS A 102 4.05 -5.97 -4.86
CA LYS A 102 4.62 -7.33 -4.76
C LYS A 102 5.87 -7.56 -5.62
N THR A 103 6.72 -6.54 -5.75
CA THR A 103 8.00 -6.67 -6.47
C THR A 103 9.18 -6.91 -5.53
N LYS A 104 8.94 -6.84 -4.23
CA LYS A 104 9.89 -7.14 -3.15
C LYS A 104 9.44 -8.38 -2.37
N LEU A 105 10.30 -8.88 -1.50
CA LEU A 105 9.97 -10.03 -0.65
C LEU A 105 8.93 -9.66 0.41
N PRO A 106 8.02 -10.57 0.77
CA PRO A 106 7.04 -10.34 1.82
C PRO A 106 7.64 -10.54 3.21
N ASN A 107 6.91 -10.08 4.23
CA ASN A 107 7.18 -10.49 5.61
C ASN A 107 6.65 -11.91 5.91
N ALA A 108 6.82 -12.39 7.15
CA ALA A 108 6.40 -13.74 7.54
C ALA A 108 4.87 -13.97 7.52
N PHE A 109 4.07 -12.91 7.45
CA PHE A 109 2.61 -12.99 7.23
C PHE A 109 2.22 -12.84 5.76
N GLU A 110 3.17 -12.98 4.83
CA GLU A 110 2.98 -12.84 3.38
C GLU A 110 2.47 -11.44 2.94
N LEU A 111 2.72 -10.41 3.77
CA LEU A 111 2.41 -9.03 3.43
C LEU A 111 3.58 -8.40 2.68
N TYR A 112 3.26 -7.71 1.60
CA TYR A 112 4.20 -7.05 0.69
C TYR A 112 4.16 -5.54 0.88
N ASP A 113 5.24 -4.88 0.49
CA ASP A 113 5.38 -3.43 0.44
C ASP A 113 5.18 -2.71 1.80
N VAL A 114 5.25 -3.45 2.92
CA VAL A 114 5.06 -2.94 4.29
C VAL A 114 6.20 -2.02 4.76
N HIS A 115 7.28 -1.93 4.01
CA HIS A 115 8.40 -1.03 4.25
C HIS A 115 8.69 -0.22 2.98
N GLY A 116 7.93 0.83 2.73
CA GLY A 116 8.18 1.76 1.63
C GLY A 116 7.20 1.65 0.47
N ASN A 117 7.66 1.89 -0.75
CA ASN A 117 6.88 2.10 -1.96
C ASN A 117 6.01 3.37 -1.89
N LEU A 118 5.02 3.43 -1.03
CA LEU A 118 4.20 4.61 -0.75
C LEU A 118 4.13 4.88 0.77
N ARG A 119 3.82 6.12 1.11
CA ARG A 119 3.49 6.48 2.49
C ARG A 119 2.10 5.93 2.82
N GLU A 120 1.99 5.30 3.95
CA GLU A 120 0.75 4.82 4.55
C GLU A 120 0.29 5.72 5.70
#